data_7428891d31fb8c7ffaa6871d6995c565
#
_entry.id   7428891d31fb8c7ffaa6871d6995c565
#
_cell.length_a   1.000
_cell.length_b   1.000
_cell.length_c   1.000
_cell.angle_alpha   90.00
_cell.angle_beta   90.00
_cell.angle_gamma   90.00
#
_symmetry.space_group_name_H-M   'P 1'
#
loop_
_entity.id
_entity.type
_entity.pdbx_description
1 polymer ?
#
loop_
_entity_poly.entity_id
_entity_poly.type
_entity_poly.pdbx_seq_one_letter_code
_entity_poly.pdbx_strand_id
1 'polypeptide(L)'
;MKIYSAPLQGFTEAVWRNVHADVFGGIDGYYTPFLRYEHGEIRSKDVRDIERKNNRVENLVPQVIAANPDEMRPLLELVANEGYARVDINMGCSFPLQMRKRHGAGLLPHPELVAELMKEVALHPEFSFSVKMRLGCNSKDEWKELISILNDAPLRHVTMHPRLGIEQYKKPVDVDAFADFYAACKHPVIYNGDLNTLADINRIEQQFPELKGIMLGRGLLANPALGIGYRTGQELTNAEQGNLVRRMHDEMFRQLTPRLQGNTQFLSKMKPYWEYLLPDMLKRDKKAILKATTIEKYLSAVNEGLSGY
;
A
#
# COMPACT_ATOMS: atom_id res chain seq x y z
N MET A 1 -7.64 -0.05 17.19
CA MET A 1 -7.16 -1.14 16.30
C MET A 1 -5.79 -0.85 15.67
N LYS A 2 -5.18 -1.81 14.94
CA LYS A 2 -3.90 -1.61 14.22
C LYS A 2 -4.09 -0.81 12.94
N ILE A 3 -3.11 0.01 12.57
CA ILE A 3 -3.11 0.80 11.34
C ILE A 3 -1.88 0.45 10.49
N TYR A 4 -2.13 0.12 9.24
CA TYR A 4 -1.07 -0.25 8.28
C TYR A 4 -1.04 0.70 7.08
N SER A 5 0.16 0.98 6.58
CA SER A 5 0.35 1.67 5.30
C SER A 5 0.27 0.67 4.14
N ALA A 6 -0.62 0.90 3.20
CA ALA A 6 -0.81 0.02 2.05
C ALA A 6 0.38 0.06 1.07
N PRO A 7 0.66 -1.05 0.39
CA PRO A 7 1.62 -1.10 -0.71
C PRO A 7 1.06 -0.37 -1.95
N LEU A 8 1.67 0.74 -2.34
CA LEU A 8 1.28 1.51 -3.53
C LEU A 8 2.48 1.69 -4.45
N GLN A 9 2.46 1.02 -5.61
CA GLN A 9 3.53 1.08 -6.62
C GLN A 9 3.80 2.52 -7.05
N GLY A 10 5.08 2.93 -6.99
CA GLY A 10 5.52 4.28 -7.34
C GLY A 10 5.39 5.32 -6.22
N PHE A 11 4.68 5.01 -5.13
CA PHE A 11 4.43 5.93 -4.02
C PHE A 11 5.08 5.51 -2.71
N THR A 12 4.69 4.35 -2.15
CA THR A 12 5.13 3.94 -0.80
C THR A 12 6.47 3.21 -0.81
N GLU A 13 7.46 3.70 -1.56
CA GLU A 13 8.84 3.20 -1.58
C GLU A 13 9.62 3.63 -0.33
N ALA A 14 10.81 3.07 -0.13
CA ALA A 14 11.62 3.22 1.08
C ALA A 14 11.77 4.68 1.56
N VAL A 15 12.05 5.62 0.65
CA VAL A 15 12.20 7.04 1.00
C VAL A 15 10.89 7.58 1.61
N TRP A 16 9.75 7.31 0.95
CA TRP A 16 8.46 7.77 1.45
C TRP A 16 8.12 7.15 2.80
N ARG A 17 8.30 5.82 2.95
CA ARG A 17 8.01 5.12 4.21
C ARG A 17 8.81 5.67 5.38
N ASN A 18 10.12 5.85 5.19
CA ASN A 18 11.00 6.39 6.22
C ASN A 18 10.61 7.81 6.60
N VAL A 19 10.42 8.68 5.60
CA VAL A 19 10.10 10.09 5.86
C VAL A 19 8.71 10.23 6.47
N HIS A 20 7.72 9.44 6.02
CA HIS A 20 6.40 9.43 6.64
C HIS A 20 6.48 9.01 8.13
N ALA A 21 7.23 7.94 8.43
CA ALA A 21 7.40 7.48 9.81
C ALA A 21 8.09 8.53 10.70
N ASP A 22 9.12 9.18 10.18
CA ASP A 22 9.89 10.21 10.91
C ASP A 22 9.09 11.52 11.15
N VAL A 23 8.18 11.86 10.22
CA VAL A 23 7.47 13.16 10.27
C VAL A 23 6.11 13.04 10.91
N PHE A 24 5.34 12.00 10.59
CA PHE A 24 3.96 11.82 11.02
C PHE A 24 3.80 10.67 12.02
N GLY A 25 4.38 9.51 11.73
CA GLY A 25 4.18 8.32 12.54
C GLY A 25 2.74 7.79 12.55
N GLY A 26 2.33 7.17 13.66
CA GLY A 26 0.95 6.68 13.86
C GLY A 26 0.62 5.37 13.13
N ILE A 27 1.56 4.76 12.41
CA ILE A 27 1.41 3.53 11.62
C ILE A 27 2.11 2.36 12.31
N ASP A 28 1.41 1.24 12.50
CA ASP A 28 1.94 0.02 13.15
C ASP A 28 2.79 -0.85 12.22
N GLY A 29 2.65 -0.70 10.91
CA GLY A 29 3.44 -1.44 9.94
C GLY A 29 3.30 -0.90 8.52
N TYR A 30 4.40 -0.95 7.78
CA TYR A 30 4.50 -0.47 6.42
C TYR A 30 4.66 -1.64 5.46
N TYR A 31 3.85 -1.68 4.41
CA TYR A 31 3.95 -2.69 3.35
C TYR A 31 4.68 -2.12 2.15
N THR A 32 5.60 -2.91 1.58
CA THR A 32 6.34 -2.46 0.40
C THR A 32 5.49 -2.57 -0.86
N PRO A 33 5.70 -1.72 -1.88
CA PRO A 33 5.33 -2.11 -3.24
C PRO A 33 5.78 -3.53 -3.54
N PHE A 34 4.96 -4.29 -4.29
CA PHE A 34 5.25 -5.71 -4.48
C PHE A 34 6.53 -5.96 -5.27
N LEU A 35 7.28 -6.94 -4.80
CA LEU A 35 8.41 -7.55 -5.50
C LEU A 35 7.87 -8.51 -6.55
N ARG A 36 8.55 -8.59 -7.71
CA ARG A 36 8.18 -9.52 -8.78
C ARG A 36 9.40 -10.18 -9.38
N TYR A 37 9.21 -11.44 -9.72
CA TYR A 37 10.14 -12.23 -10.50
C TYR A 37 9.64 -12.30 -11.94
N GLU A 38 10.40 -11.78 -12.88
CA GLU A 38 10.04 -11.75 -14.30
C GLU A 38 11.29 -12.02 -15.14
N HIS A 39 11.18 -12.88 -16.16
CA HIS A 39 12.28 -13.23 -17.07
C HIS A 39 13.53 -13.78 -16.37
N GLY A 40 13.37 -14.53 -15.29
CA GLY A 40 14.50 -15.10 -14.54
C GLY A 40 15.15 -14.16 -13.52
N GLU A 41 14.62 -12.94 -13.34
CA GLU A 41 15.24 -11.92 -12.48
C GLU A 41 14.23 -11.21 -11.58
N ILE A 42 14.70 -10.74 -10.43
CA ILE A 42 13.99 -9.76 -9.60
C ILE A 42 14.48 -8.37 -10.00
N ARG A 43 13.56 -7.45 -10.22
CA ARG A 43 13.92 -6.09 -10.65
C ARG A 43 14.82 -5.40 -9.62
N SER A 44 15.95 -4.86 -10.05
CA SER A 44 16.91 -4.14 -9.19
C SER A 44 16.29 -3.00 -8.37
N LYS A 45 15.21 -2.37 -8.90
CA LYS A 45 14.45 -1.36 -8.17
C LYS A 45 13.71 -1.97 -6.97
N ASP A 46 13.10 -3.13 -7.16
CA ASP A 46 12.31 -3.81 -6.14
C ASP A 46 13.26 -4.36 -5.04
N VAL A 47 14.43 -4.91 -5.44
CA VAL A 47 15.50 -5.31 -4.50
C VAL A 47 15.92 -4.13 -3.62
N ARG A 48 16.30 -2.99 -4.24
CA ARG A 48 16.74 -1.81 -3.48
C ARG A 48 15.68 -1.26 -2.53
N ASP A 49 14.40 -1.44 -2.84
CA ASP A 49 13.30 -0.94 -2.01
C ASP A 49 13.18 -1.69 -0.69
N ILE A 50 13.59 -2.97 -0.64
CA ILE A 50 13.53 -3.78 0.58
C ILE A 50 14.87 -3.92 1.31
N GLU A 51 16.01 -3.56 0.69
CA GLU A 51 17.31 -3.62 1.38
C GLU A 51 17.23 -2.99 2.77
N ARG A 52 17.66 -3.71 3.80
CA ARG A 52 17.62 -3.26 5.21
C ARG A 52 18.27 -1.89 5.40
N LYS A 53 19.41 -1.65 4.75
CA LYS A 53 20.14 -0.37 4.83
C LYS A 53 19.33 0.83 4.33
N ASN A 54 18.31 0.60 3.49
CA ASN A 54 17.44 1.63 2.93
C ASN A 54 16.17 1.85 3.76
N ASN A 55 15.88 1.01 4.76
CA ASN A 55 14.64 1.04 5.52
C ASN A 55 14.90 1.21 7.03
N ARG A 56 14.31 2.26 7.61
CA ARG A 56 14.40 2.57 9.05
C ARG A 56 13.11 2.25 9.80
N VAL A 57 12.02 1.98 9.08
CA VAL A 57 10.75 1.62 9.73
C VAL A 57 10.86 0.25 10.41
N GLU A 58 10.44 0.16 11.67
CA GLU A 58 10.60 -1.05 12.48
C GLU A 58 9.82 -2.26 11.95
N ASN A 59 8.58 -2.02 11.51
CA ASN A 59 7.65 -3.04 11.08
C ASN A 59 7.42 -2.99 9.56
N LEU A 60 8.47 -3.27 8.78
CA LEU A 60 8.36 -3.41 7.34
C LEU A 60 7.89 -4.82 6.99
N VAL A 61 6.94 -4.91 6.06
CA VAL A 61 6.43 -6.17 5.50
C VAL A 61 6.65 -6.13 3.98
N PRO A 62 7.65 -6.85 3.47
CA PRO A 62 7.80 -7.04 2.02
C PRO A 62 6.55 -7.72 1.45
N GLN A 63 6.03 -7.16 0.34
CA GLN A 63 4.95 -7.77 -0.40
C GLN A 63 5.50 -8.44 -1.67
N VAL A 64 5.07 -9.66 -1.95
CA VAL A 64 5.44 -10.42 -3.15
C VAL A 64 4.22 -10.59 -4.05
N ILE A 65 4.44 -10.67 -5.36
CA ILE A 65 3.40 -11.03 -6.33
C ILE A 65 3.89 -12.22 -7.17
N ALA A 66 3.12 -13.30 -7.15
CA ALA A 66 3.43 -14.53 -7.87
C ALA A 66 2.13 -15.22 -8.32
N ALA A 67 2.18 -15.97 -9.42
CA ALA A 67 1.09 -16.80 -9.88
C ALA A 67 1.29 -18.29 -9.55
N ASN A 68 2.51 -18.69 -9.18
CA ASN A 68 2.91 -20.07 -8.90
C ASN A 68 4.13 -20.12 -7.96
N PRO A 69 4.45 -21.31 -7.41
CA PRO A 69 5.61 -21.50 -6.53
C PRO A 69 6.96 -21.13 -7.14
N ASP A 70 7.18 -21.37 -8.43
CA ASP A 70 8.47 -21.10 -9.07
C ASP A 70 8.80 -19.61 -9.16
N GLU A 71 7.77 -18.78 -9.26
CA GLU A 71 7.92 -17.31 -9.14
C GLU A 71 8.07 -16.86 -7.68
N MET A 72 7.44 -17.56 -6.74
CA MET A 72 7.42 -17.18 -5.34
C MET A 72 8.76 -17.46 -4.62
N ARG A 73 9.37 -18.62 -4.86
CA ARG A 73 10.60 -19.06 -4.17
C ARG A 73 11.76 -18.08 -4.26
N PRO A 74 12.14 -17.54 -5.45
CA PRO A 74 13.21 -16.54 -5.54
C PRO A 74 12.89 -15.25 -4.77
N LEU A 75 11.61 -14.89 -4.67
CA LEU A 75 11.18 -13.72 -3.90
C LEU A 75 11.30 -13.96 -2.39
N LEU A 76 10.94 -15.16 -1.92
CA LEU A 76 11.11 -15.56 -0.52
C LEU A 76 12.57 -15.61 -0.13
N GLU A 77 13.43 -16.16 -0.99
CA GLU A 77 14.89 -16.19 -0.78
C GLU A 77 15.46 -14.77 -0.62
N LEU A 78 15.08 -13.84 -1.49
CA LEU A 78 15.49 -12.44 -1.35
C LEU A 78 15.01 -11.84 -0.02
N VAL A 79 13.77 -12.08 0.37
CA VAL A 79 13.19 -11.57 1.62
C VAL A 79 13.91 -12.15 2.84
N ALA A 80 14.26 -13.44 2.81
CA ALA A 80 15.05 -14.11 3.84
C ALA A 80 16.46 -13.52 3.96
N ASN A 81 17.14 -13.33 2.82
CA ASN A 81 18.49 -12.76 2.76
C ASN A 81 18.55 -11.33 3.33
N GLU A 82 17.48 -10.56 3.20
CA GLU A 82 17.34 -9.23 3.83
C GLU A 82 16.89 -9.33 5.30
N GLY A 83 16.71 -10.53 5.85
CA GLY A 83 16.40 -10.78 7.27
C GLY A 83 14.97 -10.42 7.67
N TYR A 84 14.01 -10.45 6.74
CA TYR A 84 12.59 -10.27 7.06
C TYR A 84 11.93 -11.62 7.36
N ALA A 85 11.13 -11.65 8.42
CA ALA A 85 10.36 -12.84 8.82
C ALA A 85 8.85 -12.69 8.50
N ARG A 86 8.43 -11.61 7.87
CA ARG A 86 7.04 -11.35 7.48
C ARG A 86 6.97 -11.14 5.99
N VAL A 87 5.99 -11.77 5.36
CA VAL A 87 5.73 -11.65 3.92
C VAL A 87 4.25 -11.44 3.68
N ASP A 88 3.92 -10.54 2.77
CA ASP A 88 2.54 -10.36 2.30
C ASP A 88 2.42 -10.80 0.84
N ILE A 89 1.38 -11.58 0.53
CA ILE A 89 1.12 -12.07 -0.82
C ILE A 89 0.07 -11.16 -1.48
N ASN A 90 0.42 -10.59 -2.62
CA ASN A 90 -0.48 -9.73 -3.38
C ASN A 90 -1.45 -10.55 -4.22
N MET A 91 -2.72 -10.55 -3.86
CA MET A 91 -3.86 -11.07 -4.63
C MET A 91 -4.87 -9.96 -4.96
N GLY A 92 -4.40 -8.69 -5.06
CA GLY A 92 -5.29 -7.55 -5.23
C GLY A 92 -4.85 -6.51 -6.25
N CYS A 93 -3.67 -6.65 -6.88
CA CYS A 93 -3.22 -5.75 -7.93
C CYS A 93 -4.19 -5.80 -9.12
N SER A 94 -4.71 -4.63 -9.48
CA SER A 94 -5.71 -4.46 -10.55
C SER A 94 -5.11 -3.91 -11.84
N PHE A 95 -3.79 -3.93 -11.97
CA PHE A 95 -3.12 -3.48 -13.20
C PHE A 95 -3.34 -4.51 -14.31
N PRO A 96 -3.87 -4.11 -15.48
CA PRO A 96 -4.33 -5.06 -16.51
C PRO A 96 -3.27 -6.06 -16.97
N LEU A 97 -2.00 -5.63 -17.09
CA LEU A 97 -0.92 -6.54 -17.50
C LEU A 97 -0.63 -7.60 -16.44
N GLN A 98 -0.75 -7.28 -15.15
CA GLN A 98 -0.59 -8.26 -14.07
C GLN A 98 -1.76 -9.24 -14.06
N MET A 99 -2.99 -8.73 -14.16
CA MET A 99 -4.18 -9.60 -14.18
C MET A 99 -4.17 -10.60 -15.36
N ARG A 100 -3.71 -10.18 -16.55
CA ARG A 100 -3.56 -11.09 -17.71
C ARG A 100 -2.56 -12.23 -17.47
N LYS A 101 -1.56 -11.99 -16.64
CA LYS A 101 -0.56 -12.99 -16.22
C LYS A 101 -1.03 -13.82 -15.01
N ARG A 102 -2.29 -13.71 -14.61
CA ARG A 102 -2.85 -14.33 -13.40
C ARG A 102 -2.15 -13.87 -12.10
N HIS A 103 -1.60 -12.66 -12.10
CA HIS A 103 -1.03 -12.03 -10.91
C HIS A 103 -2.03 -11.11 -10.21
N GLY A 104 -1.86 -10.91 -8.90
CA GLY A 104 -2.68 -10.00 -8.12
C GLY A 104 -4.16 -10.40 -8.17
N ALA A 105 -5.06 -9.48 -8.52
CA ALA A 105 -6.49 -9.80 -8.65
C ALA A 105 -6.79 -10.83 -9.76
N GLY A 106 -5.91 -10.95 -10.76
CA GLY A 106 -6.04 -11.95 -11.82
C GLY A 106 -5.84 -13.39 -11.36
N LEU A 107 -5.36 -13.61 -10.13
CA LEU A 107 -5.24 -14.94 -9.52
C LEU A 107 -6.58 -15.43 -8.95
N LEU A 108 -7.48 -14.52 -8.55
CA LEU A 108 -8.70 -14.85 -7.81
C LEU A 108 -9.66 -15.78 -8.54
N PRO A 109 -9.82 -15.73 -9.88
CA PRO A 109 -10.63 -16.70 -10.63
C PRO A 109 -10.01 -18.10 -10.75
N HIS A 110 -8.87 -18.38 -10.10
CA HIS A 110 -8.09 -19.60 -10.26
C HIS A 110 -7.81 -20.28 -8.89
N PRO A 111 -8.80 -20.93 -8.25
CA PRO A 111 -8.64 -21.58 -6.95
C PRO A 111 -7.50 -22.60 -6.90
N GLU A 112 -7.27 -23.30 -8.01
CA GLU A 112 -6.18 -24.27 -8.15
C GLU A 112 -4.79 -23.63 -7.97
N LEU A 113 -4.57 -22.45 -8.55
CA LEU A 113 -3.30 -21.72 -8.39
C LEU A 113 -3.14 -21.14 -6.98
N VAL A 114 -4.24 -20.65 -6.40
CA VAL A 114 -4.23 -20.19 -5.00
C VAL A 114 -3.89 -21.36 -4.07
N ALA A 115 -4.44 -22.54 -4.29
CA ALA A 115 -4.14 -23.72 -3.51
C ALA A 115 -2.66 -24.14 -3.61
N GLU A 116 -2.05 -24.04 -4.80
CA GLU A 116 -0.61 -24.31 -4.99
C GLU A 116 0.25 -23.30 -4.21
N LEU A 117 -0.09 -22.01 -4.26
CA LEU A 117 0.62 -20.99 -3.49
C LEU A 117 0.45 -21.19 -1.98
N MET A 118 -0.73 -21.59 -1.50
CA MET A 118 -0.95 -21.83 -0.07
C MET A 118 -0.23 -23.11 0.42
N LYS A 119 -0.04 -24.11 -0.44
CA LYS A 119 0.84 -25.25 -0.15
C LYS A 119 2.29 -24.80 -0.02
N GLU A 120 2.77 -23.93 -0.90
CA GLU A 120 4.12 -23.37 -0.80
C GLU A 120 4.30 -22.55 0.48
N VAL A 121 3.30 -21.73 0.86
CA VAL A 121 3.29 -21.02 2.15
C VAL A 121 3.50 -21.96 3.34
N ALA A 122 2.86 -23.11 3.33
CA ALA A 122 2.97 -24.10 4.42
C ALA A 122 4.36 -24.77 4.50
N LEU A 123 5.15 -24.74 3.43
CA LEU A 123 6.52 -25.26 3.40
C LEU A 123 7.55 -24.29 4.00
N HIS A 124 7.16 -23.06 4.29
CA HIS A 124 8.02 -21.98 4.78
C HIS A 124 7.60 -21.47 6.17
N PRO A 125 7.68 -22.31 7.23
CA PRO A 125 7.27 -21.95 8.60
C PRO A 125 8.14 -20.86 9.24
N GLU A 126 9.30 -20.55 8.67
CA GLU A 126 10.18 -19.44 9.07
C GLU A 126 9.55 -18.06 8.79
N PHE A 127 8.56 -17.98 7.89
CA PHE A 127 7.85 -16.75 7.59
C PHE A 127 6.45 -16.70 8.23
N SER A 128 6.07 -15.50 8.61
CA SER A 128 4.70 -15.17 9.01
C SER A 128 3.98 -14.51 7.82
N PHE A 129 3.18 -15.28 7.11
CA PHE A 129 2.50 -14.83 5.89
C PHE A 129 1.21 -14.09 6.15
N SER A 130 0.91 -13.12 5.29
CA SER A 130 -0.41 -12.51 5.13
C SER A 130 -0.79 -12.45 3.65
N VAL A 131 -2.06 -12.25 3.38
CA VAL A 131 -2.58 -12.06 2.03
C VAL A 131 -3.28 -10.72 1.94
N LYS A 132 -3.02 -9.96 0.86
CA LYS A 132 -3.79 -8.78 0.53
C LYS A 132 -4.57 -9.02 -0.76
N MET A 133 -5.91 -9.08 -0.66
CA MET A 133 -6.77 -9.46 -1.77
C MET A 133 -7.91 -8.48 -2.04
N ARG A 134 -8.60 -8.69 -3.15
CA ARG A 134 -9.90 -8.12 -3.48
C ARG A 134 -11.00 -9.19 -3.37
N LEU A 135 -12.28 -8.79 -3.54
CA LEU A 135 -13.41 -9.72 -3.59
C LEU A 135 -13.30 -10.70 -4.76
N GLY A 136 -12.77 -10.21 -5.88
CA GLY A 136 -12.57 -10.99 -7.08
C GLY A 136 -11.91 -10.14 -8.17
N CYS A 137 -11.60 -10.78 -9.29
CA CYS A 137 -11.17 -10.12 -10.51
C CYS A 137 -12.38 -9.55 -11.27
N ASN A 138 -13.35 -10.40 -11.57
CA ASN A 138 -14.51 -10.10 -12.42
C ASN A 138 -15.84 -10.20 -11.65
N SER A 139 -15.95 -11.08 -10.65
CA SER A 139 -17.14 -11.29 -9.83
C SER A 139 -16.85 -11.12 -8.36
N LYS A 140 -17.80 -10.54 -7.62
CA LYS A 140 -17.72 -10.37 -6.17
C LYS A 140 -17.85 -11.66 -5.38
N ASP A 141 -18.17 -12.76 -6.03
CA ASP A 141 -18.33 -14.08 -5.42
C ASP A 141 -17.09 -14.97 -5.57
N GLU A 142 -16.06 -14.54 -6.32
CA GLU A 142 -14.85 -15.35 -6.53
C GLU A 142 -14.12 -15.69 -5.22
N TRP A 143 -14.13 -14.83 -4.22
CA TRP A 143 -13.55 -15.12 -2.91
C TRP A 143 -14.20 -16.30 -2.20
N LYS A 144 -15.47 -16.63 -2.50
CA LYS A 144 -16.21 -17.74 -1.88
C LYS A 144 -15.59 -19.09 -2.21
N GLU A 145 -15.03 -19.23 -3.40
CA GLU A 145 -14.32 -20.45 -3.82
C GLU A 145 -12.92 -20.54 -3.17
N LEU A 146 -12.36 -19.41 -2.73
CA LEU A 146 -11.04 -19.34 -2.11
C LEU A 146 -11.06 -19.47 -0.60
N ILE A 147 -12.21 -19.23 0.05
CA ILE A 147 -12.25 -19.03 1.51
C ILE A 147 -11.81 -20.27 2.28
N SER A 148 -12.16 -21.48 1.83
CA SER A 148 -11.69 -22.71 2.48
C SER A 148 -10.18 -22.89 2.35
N ILE A 149 -9.61 -22.60 1.17
CA ILE A 149 -8.18 -22.70 0.91
C ILE A 149 -7.41 -21.72 1.81
N LEU A 150 -7.90 -20.48 1.92
CA LEU A 150 -7.29 -19.47 2.78
C LEU A 150 -7.41 -19.83 4.25
N ASN A 151 -8.58 -20.31 4.70
CA ASN A 151 -8.83 -20.69 6.09
C ASN A 151 -7.99 -21.87 6.59
N ASP A 152 -7.55 -22.72 5.68
CA ASP A 152 -6.69 -23.90 5.99
C ASP A 152 -5.19 -23.55 5.90
N ALA A 153 -4.83 -22.40 5.31
CA ALA A 153 -3.44 -21.96 5.18
C ALA A 153 -2.94 -21.28 6.48
N PRO A 154 -1.64 -21.38 6.83
CA PRO A 154 -1.08 -20.78 8.04
C PRO A 154 -0.86 -19.27 7.87
N LEU A 155 -1.94 -18.51 7.69
CA LEU A 155 -1.90 -17.07 7.50
C LEU A 155 -2.04 -16.32 8.83
N ARG A 156 -1.25 -15.28 8.98
CA ARG A 156 -1.32 -14.34 10.11
C ARG A 156 -2.59 -13.48 10.08
N HIS A 157 -2.98 -13.04 8.90
CA HIS A 157 -4.19 -12.25 8.63
C HIS A 157 -4.46 -12.17 7.14
N VAL A 158 -5.67 -11.76 6.80
CA VAL A 158 -6.06 -11.41 5.42
C VAL A 158 -6.48 -9.94 5.39
N THR A 159 -5.91 -9.18 4.45
CA THR A 159 -6.34 -7.80 4.16
C THR A 159 -7.30 -7.82 2.99
N MET A 160 -8.56 -7.45 3.22
CA MET A 160 -9.59 -7.41 2.19
C MET A 160 -9.84 -5.99 1.70
N HIS A 161 -9.73 -5.79 0.37
CA HIS A 161 -10.16 -4.58 -0.31
C HIS A 161 -11.45 -4.90 -1.09
N PRO A 162 -12.64 -4.49 -0.60
CA PRO A 162 -13.92 -4.94 -1.16
C PRO A 162 -14.30 -4.20 -2.44
N ARG A 163 -13.55 -4.46 -3.50
CA ARG A 163 -13.74 -4.07 -4.90
C ARG A 163 -13.33 -5.21 -5.82
N LEU A 164 -13.75 -5.14 -7.09
CA LEU A 164 -13.27 -6.04 -8.13
C LEU A 164 -11.96 -5.55 -8.76
N GLY A 165 -11.17 -6.47 -9.33
CA GLY A 165 -9.97 -6.16 -10.10
C GLY A 165 -10.27 -5.22 -11.27
N ILE A 166 -11.30 -5.55 -12.08
CA ILE A 166 -11.72 -4.76 -13.24
C ILE A 166 -12.23 -3.35 -12.90
N GLU A 167 -12.72 -3.13 -11.69
CA GLU A 167 -13.20 -1.82 -11.25
C GLU A 167 -12.06 -0.86 -10.91
N GLN A 168 -10.89 -1.40 -10.60
CA GLN A 168 -9.74 -0.63 -10.11
C GLN A 168 -10.13 0.22 -8.88
N TYR A 169 -10.34 1.54 -9.10
CA TYR A 169 -10.76 2.50 -8.07
C TYR A 169 -11.97 3.33 -8.51
N LYS A 170 -12.65 2.92 -9.59
CA LYS A 170 -13.72 3.72 -10.23
C LYS A 170 -15.05 3.64 -9.49
N LYS A 171 -15.29 2.53 -8.77
CA LYS A 171 -16.52 2.34 -8.00
C LYS A 171 -16.24 2.45 -6.50
N PRO A 172 -17.25 2.71 -5.65
CA PRO A 172 -17.11 2.65 -4.20
C PRO A 172 -16.80 1.22 -3.74
N VAL A 173 -16.35 1.08 -2.50
CA VAL A 173 -16.20 -0.22 -1.84
C VAL A 173 -17.57 -0.85 -1.55
N ASP A 174 -17.65 -2.18 -1.65
CA ASP A 174 -18.84 -2.97 -1.28
C ASP A 174 -18.68 -3.46 0.17
N VAL A 175 -19.22 -2.67 1.11
CA VAL A 175 -19.10 -2.96 2.55
C VAL A 175 -19.93 -4.16 2.95
N ASP A 176 -21.06 -4.44 2.26
CA ASP A 176 -21.89 -5.61 2.53
C ASP A 176 -21.16 -6.89 2.13
N ALA A 177 -20.53 -6.91 0.94
CA ALA A 177 -19.70 -8.03 0.53
C ALA A 177 -18.44 -8.20 1.43
N PHE A 178 -17.94 -7.10 2.03
CA PHE A 178 -16.91 -7.20 3.06
C PHE A 178 -17.46 -7.90 4.33
N ALA A 179 -18.66 -7.58 4.76
CA ALA A 179 -19.28 -8.21 5.93
C ALA A 179 -19.43 -9.71 5.73
N ASP A 180 -19.86 -10.15 4.54
CA ASP A 180 -19.96 -11.58 4.20
C ASP A 180 -18.58 -12.28 4.26
N PHE A 181 -17.56 -11.66 3.68
CA PHE A 181 -16.18 -12.18 3.74
C PHE A 181 -15.68 -12.23 5.19
N TYR A 182 -15.91 -11.16 5.94
CA TYR A 182 -15.46 -11.04 7.33
C TYR A 182 -16.06 -12.14 8.23
N ALA A 183 -17.34 -12.47 8.02
CA ALA A 183 -18.01 -13.55 8.74
C ALA A 183 -17.48 -14.95 8.37
N ALA A 184 -17.02 -15.14 7.13
CA ALA A 184 -16.54 -16.43 6.63
C ALA A 184 -15.04 -16.69 6.90
N CYS A 185 -14.24 -15.64 7.06
CA CYS A 185 -12.79 -15.73 7.24
C CYS A 185 -12.44 -16.11 8.69
N LYS A 186 -11.69 -17.21 8.88
CA LYS A 186 -11.22 -17.65 10.21
C LYS A 186 -9.98 -16.90 10.70
N HIS A 187 -9.26 -16.22 9.80
CA HIS A 187 -8.10 -15.45 10.17
C HIS A 187 -8.47 -14.04 10.67
N PRO A 188 -7.59 -13.37 11.42
CA PRO A 188 -7.70 -11.94 11.66
C PRO A 188 -7.85 -11.17 10.33
N VAL A 189 -8.85 -10.31 10.23
CA VAL A 189 -9.11 -9.53 9.01
C VAL A 189 -8.68 -8.08 9.20
N ILE A 190 -8.05 -7.52 8.16
CA ILE A 190 -7.70 -6.11 8.02
C ILE A 190 -8.58 -5.51 6.91
N TYR A 191 -9.29 -4.43 7.22
CA TYR A 191 -10.07 -3.71 6.21
C TYR A 191 -9.20 -2.75 5.40
N ASN A 192 -9.40 -2.69 4.10
CA ASN A 192 -8.73 -1.72 3.22
C ASN A 192 -9.73 -1.16 2.19
N GLY A 193 -9.84 0.14 2.08
CA GLY A 193 -10.64 0.78 1.03
C GLY A 193 -11.38 2.03 1.51
N ASP A 194 -11.27 3.12 0.74
CA ASP A 194 -11.96 4.42 0.93
C ASP A 194 -11.93 4.98 2.36
N LEU A 195 -10.82 4.77 3.06
CA LEU A 195 -10.54 5.38 4.36
C LEU A 195 -9.75 6.66 4.12
N ASN A 196 -10.43 7.80 4.03
CA ASN A 196 -9.84 9.09 3.70
C ASN A 196 -9.87 10.10 4.86
N THR A 197 -10.75 9.88 5.83
CA THR A 197 -10.98 10.74 6.99
C THR A 197 -11.03 9.92 8.29
N LEU A 198 -10.92 10.56 9.44
CA LEU A 198 -11.17 9.92 10.74
C LEU A 198 -12.60 9.40 10.84
N ALA A 199 -13.57 10.12 10.27
CA ALA A 199 -14.96 9.70 10.22
C ALA A 199 -15.14 8.37 9.47
N ASP A 200 -14.41 8.16 8.36
CA ASP A 200 -14.44 6.88 7.63
C ASP A 200 -13.88 5.74 8.49
N ILE A 201 -12.77 5.99 9.19
CA ILE A 201 -12.15 5.00 10.09
C ILE A 201 -13.10 4.64 11.22
N ASN A 202 -13.65 5.64 11.90
CA ASN A 202 -14.57 5.43 13.02
C ASN A 202 -15.83 4.68 12.60
N ARG A 203 -16.38 4.97 11.41
CA ARG A 203 -17.53 4.25 10.85
C ARG A 203 -17.24 2.76 10.67
N ILE A 204 -16.10 2.41 10.09
CA ILE A 204 -15.69 1.01 9.90
C ILE A 204 -15.43 0.33 11.26
N GLU A 205 -14.78 0.99 12.20
CA GLU A 205 -14.55 0.46 13.54
C GLU A 205 -15.84 0.19 14.31
N GLN A 206 -16.82 1.10 14.21
CA GLN A 206 -18.15 0.91 14.82
C GLN A 206 -18.94 -0.23 14.18
N GLN A 207 -18.83 -0.37 12.84
CA GLN A 207 -19.54 -1.41 12.11
C GLN A 207 -18.90 -2.81 12.32
N PHE A 208 -17.59 -2.86 12.54
CA PHE A 208 -16.83 -4.09 12.72
C PHE A 208 -15.90 -4.01 13.96
N PRO A 209 -16.47 -4.07 15.18
CA PRO A 209 -15.71 -3.81 16.42
C PRO A 209 -14.60 -4.84 16.70
N GLU A 210 -14.73 -6.06 16.17
CA GLU A 210 -13.73 -7.13 16.34
C GLU A 210 -12.63 -7.10 15.24
N LEU A 211 -12.68 -6.12 14.33
CA LEU A 211 -11.69 -5.97 13.27
C LEU A 211 -10.29 -5.75 13.84
N LYS A 212 -9.30 -6.48 13.35
CA LYS A 212 -7.95 -6.43 13.93
C LYS A 212 -7.13 -5.23 13.45
N GLY A 213 -7.53 -4.62 12.35
CA GLY A 213 -6.88 -3.40 11.87
C GLY A 213 -7.46 -2.88 10.57
N ILE A 214 -6.91 -1.75 10.16
CA ILE A 214 -7.18 -1.11 8.88
C ILE A 214 -5.89 -0.90 8.11
N MET A 215 -5.99 -0.85 6.80
CA MET A 215 -4.87 -0.52 5.91
C MET A 215 -5.21 0.73 5.09
N LEU A 216 -4.41 1.78 5.26
CA LEU A 216 -4.60 3.07 4.62
C LEU A 216 -3.79 3.13 3.31
N GLY A 217 -4.46 3.42 2.20
CA GLY A 217 -3.82 3.59 0.89
C GLY A 217 -3.81 5.05 0.46
N ARG A 218 -4.64 5.39 -0.52
CA ARG A 218 -4.75 6.75 -1.08
C ARG A 218 -5.10 7.80 -0.03
N GLY A 219 -5.90 7.44 0.98
CA GLY A 219 -6.19 8.33 2.10
C GLY A 219 -4.92 8.78 2.85
N LEU A 220 -3.93 7.87 3.03
CA LEU A 220 -2.65 8.22 3.66
C LEU A 220 -1.75 9.07 2.73
N LEU A 221 -1.87 8.93 1.40
CA LEU A 221 -1.20 9.83 0.46
C LEU A 221 -1.85 11.22 0.44
N ALA A 222 -3.17 11.29 0.60
CA ALA A 222 -3.93 12.54 0.62
C ALA A 222 -3.73 13.30 1.93
N ASN A 223 -3.82 12.58 3.03
CA ASN A 223 -3.59 13.09 4.40
C ASN A 223 -2.59 12.19 5.12
N PRO A 224 -1.28 12.51 5.07
CA PRO A 224 -0.24 11.74 5.77
C PRO A 224 -0.40 11.73 7.29
N ALA A 225 -1.15 12.68 7.85
CA ALA A 225 -1.44 12.75 9.29
C ALA A 225 -2.58 11.82 9.75
N LEU A 226 -3.24 11.09 8.84
CA LEU A 226 -4.42 10.31 9.16
C LEU A 226 -4.16 9.24 10.24
N GLY A 227 -2.96 8.64 10.23
CA GLY A 227 -2.55 7.67 11.26
C GLY A 227 -2.42 8.28 12.64
N ILE A 228 -1.70 9.40 12.78
CA ILE A 228 -1.54 10.09 14.06
C ILE A 228 -2.87 10.71 14.52
N GLY A 229 -3.66 11.27 13.62
CA GLY A 229 -4.99 11.79 13.93
C GLY A 229 -5.91 10.74 14.56
N TYR A 230 -5.91 9.51 14.03
CA TYR A 230 -6.64 8.40 14.64
C TYR A 230 -6.10 8.06 16.04
N ARG A 231 -4.77 8.07 16.24
CA ARG A 231 -4.17 7.77 17.57
C ARG A 231 -4.49 8.80 18.63
N THR A 232 -4.54 10.07 18.24
CA THR A 232 -4.82 11.19 19.16
C THR A 232 -6.31 11.51 19.30
N GLY A 233 -7.14 11.00 18.36
CA GLY A 233 -8.56 11.37 18.26
C GLY A 233 -8.79 12.77 17.73
N GLN A 234 -7.77 13.44 17.18
CA GLN A 234 -7.83 14.82 16.71
C GLN A 234 -7.22 14.96 15.32
N GLU A 235 -7.89 15.72 14.45
CA GLU A 235 -7.32 16.14 13.18
C GLU A 235 -6.37 17.32 13.39
N LEU A 236 -5.29 17.35 12.63
CA LEU A 236 -4.39 18.51 12.62
C LEU A 236 -5.10 19.69 11.95
N THR A 237 -4.81 20.89 12.44
CA THR A 237 -5.18 22.14 11.76
C THR A 237 -4.48 22.22 10.40
N ASN A 238 -5.02 23.01 9.48
CA ASN A 238 -4.41 23.22 8.17
C ASN A 238 -2.95 23.71 8.29
N ALA A 239 -2.67 24.61 9.20
CA ALA A 239 -1.33 25.13 9.43
C ALA A 239 -0.34 24.05 9.94
N GLU A 240 -0.76 23.20 10.88
CA GLU A 240 0.06 22.08 11.36
C GLU A 240 0.30 21.07 10.25
N GLN A 241 -0.73 20.72 9.50
CA GLN A 241 -0.63 19.79 8.38
C GLN A 241 0.28 20.34 7.28
N GLY A 242 0.13 21.62 6.91
CA GLY A 242 0.98 22.29 5.92
C GLY A 242 2.46 22.29 6.33
N ASN A 243 2.75 22.56 7.60
CA ASN A 243 4.10 22.54 8.13
C ASN A 243 4.74 21.14 8.10
N LEU A 244 3.98 20.11 8.47
CA LEU A 244 4.47 18.72 8.43
C LEU A 244 4.63 18.21 6.99
N VAL A 245 3.72 18.57 6.08
CA VAL A 245 3.84 18.25 4.66
C VAL A 245 5.06 18.94 4.05
N ARG A 246 5.37 20.17 4.42
CA ARG A 246 6.61 20.85 4.00
C ARG A 246 7.84 20.08 4.46
N ARG A 247 7.91 19.71 5.74
CA ARG A 247 9.01 18.89 6.27
C ARG A 247 9.16 17.55 5.52
N MET A 248 8.05 16.87 5.28
CA MET A 248 8.04 15.63 4.50
C MET A 248 8.56 15.85 3.08
N HIS A 249 8.06 16.88 2.39
CA HIS A 249 8.49 17.24 1.04
C HIS A 249 9.97 17.53 0.96
N ASP A 250 10.48 18.38 1.86
CA ASP A 250 11.88 18.81 1.85
C ASP A 250 12.82 17.65 2.18
N GLU A 251 12.44 16.77 3.10
CA GLU A 251 13.23 15.59 3.43
C GLU A 251 13.21 14.56 2.28
N MET A 252 12.08 14.34 1.62
CA MET A 252 12.01 13.52 0.41
C MET A 252 12.88 14.11 -0.71
N PHE A 253 12.81 15.42 -0.91
CA PHE A 253 13.63 16.15 -1.87
C PHE A 253 15.12 15.91 -1.59
N ARG A 254 15.56 16.12 -0.35
CA ARG A 254 16.95 15.93 0.08
C ARG A 254 17.45 14.50 -0.18
N GLN A 255 16.62 13.47 0.12
CA GLN A 255 17.02 12.07 -0.05
C GLN A 255 16.99 11.61 -1.51
N LEU A 256 16.12 12.18 -2.35
CA LEU A 256 15.98 11.79 -3.75
C LEU A 256 16.95 12.51 -4.68
N THR A 257 17.32 13.75 -4.40
CA THR A 257 18.21 14.55 -5.24
C THR A 257 19.52 13.83 -5.62
N PRO A 258 20.27 13.19 -4.71
CA PRO A 258 21.51 12.50 -5.07
C PRO A 258 21.28 11.19 -5.86
N ARG A 259 20.04 10.71 -5.93
CA ARG A 259 19.68 9.43 -6.57
C ARG A 259 19.06 9.59 -7.95
N LEU A 260 18.68 10.81 -8.33
CA LEU A 260 17.94 11.12 -9.54
C LEU A 260 18.75 12.07 -10.43
N GLN A 261 18.66 11.88 -11.75
CA GLN A 261 19.39 12.69 -12.72
C GLN A 261 18.45 13.67 -13.45
N GLY A 262 18.74 14.96 -13.26
CA GLY A 262 18.06 16.05 -13.98
C GLY A 262 16.58 16.23 -13.63
N ASN A 263 15.99 17.25 -14.26
CA ASN A 263 14.60 17.66 -14.01
C ASN A 263 13.58 16.54 -14.26
N THR A 264 13.74 15.80 -15.36
CA THR A 264 12.72 14.81 -15.77
C THR A 264 12.55 13.69 -14.76
N GLN A 265 13.65 13.08 -14.30
CA GLN A 265 13.56 11.98 -13.33
C GLN A 265 13.03 12.48 -11.98
N PHE A 266 13.52 13.64 -11.54
CA PHE A 266 13.07 14.22 -10.28
C PHE A 266 11.59 14.57 -10.30
N LEU A 267 11.13 15.31 -11.30
CA LEU A 267 9.73 15.74 -11.40
C LEU A 267 8.77 14.55 -11.59
N SER A 268 9.17 13.53 -12.36
CA SER A 268 8.38 12.31 -12.51
C SER A 268 8.22 11.54 -11.20
N LYS A 269 9.15 11.71 -10.24
CA LYS A 269 9.09 11.07 -8.93
C LYS A 269 8.30 11.89 -7.91
N MET A 270 8.44 13.21 -7.88
CA MET A 270 7.85 14.06 -6.84
C MET A 270 6.45 14.54 -7.17
N LYS A 271 6.17 14.88 -8.42
CA LYS A 271 4.87 15.47 -8.82
C LYS A 271 3.67 14.56 -8.60
N PRO A 272 3.73 13.22 -8.83
CA PRO A 272 2.57 12.36 -8.64
C PRO A 272 1.99 12.37 -7.23
N TYR A 273 2.80 12.63 -6.20
CA TYR A 273 2.27 12.77 -4.82
C TYR A 273 1.24 13.89 -4.70
N TRP A 274 1.42 15.00 -5.43
CA TRP A 274 0.52 16.15 -5.40
C TRP A 274 -0.83 15.90 -6.09
N GLU A 275 -0.98 14.80 -6.80
CA GLU A 275 -2.30 14.37 -7.29
C GLU A 275 -3.24 14.00 -6.13
N TYR A 276 -2.68 13.49 -5.05
CA TYR A 276 -3.40 13.07 -3.84
C TYR A 276 -3.27 14.09 -2.71
N LEU A 277 -2.04 14.50 -2.41
CA LEU A 277 -1.66 15.27 -1.24
C LEU A 277 -2.46 16.56 -1.13
N LEU A 278 -2.94 16.85 0.10
CA LEU A 278 -3.70 18.05 0.44
C LEU A 278 -4.87 18.29 -0.55
N PRO A 279 -5.92 17.47 -0.52
CA PRO A 279 -7.01 17.53 -1.50
C PRO A 279 -7.67 18.91 -1.55
N ASP A 280 -7.69 19.64 -0.43
CA ASP A 280 -8.29 20.97 -0.28
C ASP A 280 -7.39 22.11 -0.73
N MET A 281 -6.15 21.85 -1.15
CA MET A 281 -5.26 22.85 -1.73
C MET A 281 -5.94 23.55 -2.93
N LEU A 282 -5.79 24.85 -3.04
CA LEU A 282 -6.36 25.62 -4.14
C LEU A 282 -5.97 25.01 -5.50
N LYS A 283 -6.94 24.80 -6.35
CA LYS A 283 -6.75 24.16 -7.67
C LYS A 283 -5.68 24.83 -8.52
N ARG A 284 -5.53 26.17 -8.43
CA ARG A 284 -4.51 26.94 -9.16
C ARG A 284 -3.09 26.53 -8.72
N ASP A 285 -2.89 26.37 -7.39
CA ASP A 285 -1.57 26.08 -6.81
C ASP A 285 -1.17 24.62 -7.08
N LYS A 286 -2.11 23.68 -6.89
CA LYS A 286 -1.93 22.27 -7.29
C LYS A 286 -1.61 22.14 -8.78
N LYS A 287 -2.29 22.90 -9.64
CA LYS A 287 -2.03 22.92 -11.08
C LYS A 287 -0.64 23.49 -11.41
N ALA A 288 -0.18 24.53 -10.70
CA ALA A 288 1.17 25.09 -10.87
C ALA A 288 2.24 24.05 -10.55
N ILE A 289 2.13 23.32 -9.42
CA ILE A 289 3.03 22.25 -9.03
C ILE A 289 3.07 21.16 -10.10
N LEU A 290 1.92 20.65 -10.52
CA LEU A 290 1.80 19.54 -11.48
C LEU A 290 2.31 19.92 -12.88
N LYS A 291 2.22 21.18 -13.29
CA LYS A 291 2.68 21.67 -14.60
C LYS A 291 4.13 22.15 -14.62
N ALA A 292 4.81 22.22 -13.47
CA ALA A 292 6.20 22.64 -13.42
C ALA A 292 7.08 21.75 -14.32
N THR A 293 8.00 22.36 -15.07
CA THR A 293 8.88 21.68 -16.03
C THR A 293 10.35 21.67 -15.60
N THR A 294 10.69 22.46 -14.59
CA THR A 294 12.03 22.48 -13.96
C THR A 294 11.90 22.36 -12.44
N ILE A 295 12.98 21.95 -11.78
CA ILE A 295 13.01 21.82 -10.31
C ILE A 295 12.77 23.18 -9.67
N GLU A 296 13.34 24.26 -10.18
CA GLU A 296 13.18 25.62 -9.64
C GLU A 296 11.69 26.05 -9.68
N LYS A 297 11.01 25.85 -10.81
CA LYS A 297 9.58 26.17 -10.95
C LYS A 297 8.72 25.30 -10.03
N TYR A 298 9.11 24.03 -9.88
CA TYR A 298 8.42 23.10 -8.98
C TYR A 298 8.53 23.56 -7.52
N LEU A 299 9.74 23.88 -7.06
CA LEU A 299 9.98 24.34 -5.68
C LEU A 299 9.28 25.67 -5.39
N SER A 300 9.31 26.63 -6.34
CA SER A 300 8.57 27.88 -6.21
C SER A 300 7.06 27.64 -6.07
N ALA A 301 6.50 26.78 -6.90
CA ALA A 301 5.07 26.45 -6.85
C ALA A 301 4.68 25.71 -5.55
N VAL A 302 5.53 24.81 -5.05
CA VAL A 302 5.31 24.14 -3.76
C VAL A 302 5.35 25.14 -2.60
N ASN A 303 6.34 26.04 -2.59
CA ASN A 303 6.45 27.06 -1.55
C ASN A 303 5.23 27.99 -1.54
N GLU A 304 4.77 28.44 -2.69
CA GLU A 304 3.58 29.28 -2.82
C GLU A 304 2.31 28.53 -2.37
N GLY A 305 2.10 27.31 -2.84
CA GLY A 305 0.94 26.51 -2.47
C GLY A 305 0.86 26.17 -1.00
N LEU A 306 2.00 25.91 -0.33
CA LEU A 306 2.05 25.63 1.11
C LEU A 306 2.03 26.89 1.98
N SER A 307 2.22 28.09 1.42
CA SER A 307 2.09 29.34 2.18
C SER A 307 0.63 29.70 2.49
N GLY A 308 -0.31 29.05 1.82
CA GLY A 308 -1.74 29.20 2.06
C GLY A 308 -2.33 28.23 3.08
N TYR A 309 -1.46 27.33 3.62
CA TYR A 309 -1.79 26.39 4.67
C TYR A 309 -1.17 26.89 5.98
#